data_fac32b2095c0575b8f40e68cceb9ddbe
#
_entry.id   fac32b2095c0575b8f40e68cceb9ddbe
#
_cell.length_a   1.000
_cell.length_b   1.000
_cell.length_c   1.000
_cell.angle_alpha   90.00
_cell.angle_beta   90.00
_cell.angle_gamma   90.00
#
_symmetry.space_group_name_H-M   'P 1'
#
loop_
_entity.id
_entity.type
_entity.pdbx_description
1 polymer ?
#
loop_
_entity_poly.entity_id
_entity_poly.type
_entity_poly.pdbx_seq_one_letter_code
_entity_poly.pdbx_strand_id
1 'polypeptide(L)'
;MPTPASPSIAGLLLAGGRATRMDGVDKGLQLLDGTPLALHVLRRLAPQVDETLISANRHADRYAELGAPFDARIIADETPDFPGPLAGLLAGMRAARAPLVACSPCDTPYLPVDLVARLRAALDAQQADIAMAVTVDAQQVRSPQPTFALLRTSLADDLAARLAAGDRKVRAWYARHKTVEVEFRDERAFYNANSWQELAALARR
;
A
#
# COMPACT_ATOMS: atom_id res chain seq x y z
N MET A 1 6.84 26.61 23.54
CA MET A 1 6.96 26.39 22.10
C MET A 1 5.93 25.35 21.74
N PRO A 2 4.99 25.59 20.80
CA PRO A 2 4.13 24.53 20.31
C PRO A 2 5.01 23.47 19.62
N THR A 3 4.79 22.21 19.96
CA THR A 3 5.43 21.07 19.27
C THR A 3 5.08 21.21 17.78
N PRO A 4 6.05 21.16 16.85
CA PRO A 4 5.73 21.20 15.42
C PRO A 4 4.74 20.07 15.12
N ALA A 5 3.64 20.40 14.45
CA ALA A 5 2.66 19.40 14.02
C ALA A 5 3.39 18.31 13.23
N SER A 6 3.13 17.06 13.57
CA SER A 6 3.70 15.94 12.81
C SER A 6 3.33 16.09 11.33
N PRO A 7 4.27 15.86 10.38
CA PRO A 7 3.95 15.91 8.96
C PRO A 7 2.78 14.99 8.62
N SER A 8 1.86 15.49 7.78
CA SER A 8 0.69 14.72 7.31
C SER A 8 1.11 13.51 6.47
N ILE A 9 0.22 12.52 6.40
CA ILE A 9 0.42 11.25 5.70
C ILE A 9 -0.74 11.02 4.73
N ALA A 10 -0.45 10.73 3.47
CA ALA A 10 -1.41 10.20 2.51
C ALA A 10 -1.42 8.67 2.56
N GLY A 11 -2.59 8.07 2.67
CA GLY A 11 -2.78 6.63 2.49
C GLY A 11 -3.00 6.31 1.01
N LEU A 12 -2.24 5.37 0.47
CA LEU A 12 -2.32 4.93 -0.92
C LEU A 12 -2.76 3.47 -1.00
N LEU A 13 -3.98 3.24 -1.47
CA LEU A 13 -4.45 1.91 -1.84
C LEU A 13 -3.99 1.57 -3.25
N LEU A 14 -3.17 0.52 -3.39
CA LEU A 14 -2.70 0.01 -4.68
C LEU A 14 -3.71 -0.99 -5.25
N ALA A 15 -4.51 -0.56 -6.22
CA ALA A 15 -5.56 -1.36 -6.87
C ALA A 15 -5.27 -1.66 -8.36
N GLY A 16 -4.11 -1.29 -8.87
CA GLY A 16 -3.73 -1.32 -10.30
C GLY A 16 -3.03 -2.59 -10.79
N GLY A 17 -3.20 -3.77 -10.16
CA GLY A 17 -2.52 -5.01 -10.59
C GLY A 17 -3.03 -5.57 -11.92
N ARG A 18 -2.12 -6.13 -12.79
CA ARG A 18 -2.53 -7.01 -13.90
C ARG A 18 -3.14 -8.27 -13.31
N ALA A 19 -4.44 -8.48 -13.48
CA ALA A 19 -5.20 -9.64 -13.00
C ALA A 19 -4.87 -10.95 -13.74
N THR A 20 -3.57 -11.24 -13.99
CA THR A 20 -3.11 -12.36 -14.81
C THR A 20 -3.30 -13.74 -14.15
N ARG A 21 -3.56 -13.79 -12.83
CA ARG A 21 -3.65 -15.05 -12.07
C ARG A 21 -5.08 -15.47 -11.70
N MET A 22 -6.09 -14.62 -11.93
CA MET A 22 -7.49 -14.91 -11.63
C MET A 22 -8.37 -14.51 -12.85
N ASP A 23 -8.07 -15.04 -14.03
CA ASP A 23 -8.85 -14.85 -15.27
C ASP A 23 -9.25 -13.41 -15.59
N GLY A 24 -8.38 -12.44 -15.28
CA GLY A 24 -8.67 -11.02 -15.51
C GLY A 24 -9.50 -10.34 -14.43
N VAL A 25 -9.86 -11.03 -13.36
CA VAL A 25 -10.69 -10.52 -12.28
C VAL A 25 -9.94 -9.51 -11.42
N ASP A 26 -10.58 -8.38 -11.13
CA ASP A 26 -10.03 -7.36 -10.22
C ASP A 26 -10.13 -7.84 -8.77
N LYS A 27 -8.97 -8.06 -8.13
CA LYS A 27 -8.90 -8.62 -6.79
C LYS A 27 -9.55 -7.73 -5.73
N GLY A 28 -9.34 -6.42 -5.82
CA GLY A 28 -9.90 -5.47 -4.85
C GLY A 28 -11.42 -5.45 -4.84
N LEU A 29 -12.06 -5.86 -5.94
CA LEU A 29 -13.52 -5.95 -6.08
C LEU A 29 -14.09 -7.31 -5.69
N GLN A 30 -13.23 -8.31 -5.36
CA GLN A 30 -13.71 -9.60 -4.85
C GLN A 30 -14.31 -9.46 -3.46
N LEU A 31 -15.34 -10.28 -3.20
CA LEU A 31 -16.10 -10.20 -1.95
C LEU A 31 -15.54 -11.15 -0.89
N LEU A 32 -15.31 -10.60 0.29
CA LEU A 32 -15.13 -11.32 1.54
C LEU A 32 -16.32 -10.97 2.43
N ASP A 33 -17.10 -11.96 2.84
CA ASP A 33 -18.33 -11.77 3.63
C ASP A 33 -19.28 -10.71 3.04
N GLY A 34 -19.49 -10.75 1.72
CA GLY A 34 -20.36 -9.82 1.00
C GLY A 34 -19.80 -8.41 0.80
N THR A 35 -18.56 -8.14 1.24
CA THR A 35 -17.91 -6.82 1.16
C THR A 35 -16.67 -6.89 0.26
N PRO A 36 -16.45 -5.94 -0.68
CA PRO A 36 -15.24 -5.89 -1.50
C PRO A 36 -13.96 -5.83 -0.65
N LEU A 37 -12.90 -6.56 -1.05
CA LEU A 37 -11.60 -6.56 -0.34
C LEU A 37 -11.03 -5.15 -0.18
N ALA A 38 -11.10 -4.33 -1.23
CA ALA A 38 -10.64 -2.94 -1.17
C ALA A 38 -11.37 -2.13 -0.09
N LEU A 39 -12.67 -2.38 0.14
CA LEU A 39 -13.43 -1.68 1.18
C LEU A 39 -13.00 -2.11 2.59
N HIS A 40 -12.66 -3.39 2.79
CA HIS A 40 -12.06 -3.84 4.05
C HIS A 40 -10.75 -3.11 4.34
N VAL A 41 -9.88 -2.97 3.31
CA VAL A 41 -8.61 -2.25 3.46
C VAL A 41 -8.84 -0.77 3.73
N LEU A 42 -9.72 -0.10 2.97
CA LEU A 42 -10.03 1.32 3.15
C LEU A 42 -10.55 1.63 4.56
N ARG A 43 -11.45 0.80 5.11
CA ARG A 43 -11.96 0.95 6.49
C ARG A 43 -10.87 0.91 7.55
N ARG A 44 -9.73 0.26 7.26
CA ARG A 44 -8.59 0.14 8.18
C ARG A 44 -7.48 1.15 7.88
N LEU A 45 -7.26 1.53 6.62
CA LEU A 45 -6.22 2.47 6.22
C LEU A 45 -6.65 3.92 6.46
N ALA A 46 -7.85 4.31 6.02
CA ALA A 46 -8.30 5.71 6.06
C ALA A 46 -8.26 6.34 7.46
N PRO A 47 -8.64 5.65 8.56
CA PRO A 47 -8.53 6.22 9.90
C PRO A 47 -7.10 6.47 10.39
N GLN A 48 -6.06 5.99 9.69
CA GLN A 48 -4.66 6.12 10.07
C GLN A 48 -3.93 7.26 9.33
N VAL A 49 -4.62 7.96 8.41
CA VAL A 49 -4.01 8.92 7.47
C VAL A 49 -4.83 10.19 7.34
N ASP A 50 -4.24 11.25 6.82
CA ASP A 50 -4.87 12.56 6.67
C ASP A 50 -5.52 12.75 5.29
N GLU A 51 -5.14 11.95 4.31
CA GLU A 51 -5.62 11.96 2.92
C GLU A 51 -5.68 10.53 2.40
N THR A 52 -6.69 10.17 1.61
CA THR A 52 -6.82 8.83 1.03
C THR A 52 -6.75 8.91 -0.51
N LEU A 53 -5.87 8.07 -1.10
CA LEU A 53 -5.66 7.90 -2.53
C LEU A 53 -5.90 6.45 -2.92
N ILE A 54 -6.50 6.23 -4.10
CA ILE A 54 -6.66 4.90 -4.69
C ILE A 54 -6.03 4.91 -6.08
N SER A 55 -4.94 4.15 -6.28
CA SER A 55 -4.35 3.94 -7.60
C SER A 55 -5.11 2.82 -8.31
N ALA A 56 -5.90 3.19 -9.32
CA ALA A 56 -6.72 2.26 -10.08
C ALA A 56 -6.72 2.60 -11.58
N ASN A 57 -6.17 1.72 -12.42
CA ASN A 57 -6.13 1.86 -13.88
C ASN A 57 -7.34 1.24 -14.58
N ARG A 58 -8.14 0.46 -13.85
CA ARG A 58 -9.37 -0.19 -14.32
C ARG A 58 -10.45 -0.01 -13.28
N HIS A 59 -11.71 -0.07 -13.70
CA HIS A 59 -12.86 0.03 -12.79
C HIS A 59 -12.83 1.28 -11.88
N ALA A 60 -12.29 2.41 -12.37
CA ALA A 60 -12.13 3.65 -11.60
C ALA A 60 -13.44 4.08 -10.94
N ASP A 61 -14.57 3.97 -11.64
CA ASP A 61 -15.91 4.33 -11.11
C ASP A 61 -16.28 3.47 -9.90
N ARG A 62 -15.98 2.15 -9.95
CA ARG A 62 -16.23 1.24 -8.83
C ARG A 62 -15.37 1.57 -7.62
N TYR A 63 -14.09 1.90 -7.85
CA TYR A 63 -13.20 2.35 -6.77
C TYR A 63 -13.60 3.73 -6.22
N ALA A 64 -14.13 4.62 -7.06
CA ALA A 64 -14.67 5.90 -6.61
C ALA A 64 -15.90 5.71 -5.68
N GLU A 65 -16.82 4.80 -6.04
CA GLU A 65 -17.94 4.43 -5.18
C GLU A 65 -17.47 3.90 -3.82
N LEU A 66 -16.47 2.99 -3.80
CA LEU A 66 -15.91 2.41 -2.57
C LEU A 66 -15.15 3.44 -1.75
N GLY A 67 -14.48 4.39 -2.40
CA GLY A 67 -13.67 5.43 -1.79
C GLY A 67 -14.46 6.63 -1.26
N ALA A 68 -15.69 6.86 -1.77
CA ALA A 68 -16.49 8.03 -1.44
C ALA A 68 -16.71 8.26 0.08
N PRO A 69 -16.97 7.22 0.91
CA PRO A 69 -17.10 7.41 2.37
C PRO A 69 -15.83 7.88 3.08
N PHE A 70 -14.68 7.84 2.40
CA PHE A 70 -13.35 8.18 2.93
C PHE A 70 -12.75 9.42 2.24
N ASP A 71 -13.54 10.13 1.45
CA ASP A 71 -13.08 11.27 0.62
C ASP A 71 -11.86 10.91 -0.25
N ALA A 72 -11.82 9.66 -0.74
CA ALA A 72 -10.68 9.13 -1.45
C ALA A 72 -10.62 9.65 -2.90
N ARG A 73 -9.43 10.12 -3.32
CA ARG A 73 -9.17 10.52 -4.71
C ARG A 73 -8.67 9.33 -5.52
N ILE A 74 -9.29 9.12 -6.68
CA ILE A 74 -8.84 8.11 -7.64
C ILE A 74 -7.71 8.69 -8.47
N ILE A 75 -6.63 7.95 -8.60
CA ILE A 75 -5.47 8.30 -9.42
C ILE A 75 -5.16 7.15 -10.39
N ALA A 76 -4.73 7.49 -11.59
CA ALA A 76 -4.28 6.52 -12.58
C ALA A 76 -2.74 6.57 -12.70
N ASP A 77 -2.13 5.47 -13.12
CA ASP A 77 -0.71 5.44 -13.45
C ASP A 77 -0.48 6.30 -14.69
N GLU A 78 0.51 7.17 -14.64
CA GLU A 78 0.84 8.06 -15.77
C GLU A 78 1.46 7.30 -16.97
N THR A 79 1.93 6.08 -16.73
CA THR A 79 2.64 5.27 -17.73
C THR A 79 2.02 3.88 -17.82
N PRO A 80 1.22 3.60 -18.87
CA PRO A 80 0.54 2.32 -19.06
C PRO A 80 1.50 1.13 -19.25
N ASP A 81 2.75 1.40 -19.62
CA ASP A 81 3.76 0.38 -19.91
C ASP A 81 4.55 -0.11 -18.68
N PHE A 82 4.35 0.47 -17.52
CA PHE A 82 5.03 0.05 -16.28
C PHE A 82 4.16 -0.89 -15.44
N PRO A 83 4.22 -2.21 -15.69
CA PRO A 83 3.48 -3.16 -14.88
C PRO A 83 4.10 -3.28 -13.48
N GLY A 84 3.27 -3.21 -12.45
CA GLY A 84 3.68 -3.49 -11.08
C GLY A 84 3.41 -2.36 -10.10
N PRO A 85 3.68 -2.62 -8.80
CA PRO A 85 3.29 -1.69 -7.73
C PRO A 85 4.07 -0.37 -7.73
N LEU A 86 5.26 -0.31 -8.37
CA LEU A 86 6.07 0.91 -8.42
C LEU A 86 5.42 2.03 -9.25
N ALA A 87 4.66 1.70 -10.30
CA ALA A 87 3.96 2.70 -11.10
C ALA A 87 2.84 3.37 -10.27
N GLY A 88 1.99 2.55 -9.62
CA GLY A 88 0.97 3.06 -8.72
C GLY A 88 1.55 3.82 -7.53
N LEU A 89 2.70 3.37 -7.01
CA LEU A 89 3.41 4.08 -5.94
C LEU A 89 3.89 5.46 -6.41
N LEU A 90 4.50 5.55 -7.60
CA LEU A 90 4.93 6.83 -8.19
C LEU A 90 3.75 7.78 -8.39
N ALA A 91 2.65 7.29 -8.98
CA ALA A 91 1.44 8.07 -9.16
C ALA A 91 0.91 8.61 -7.82
N GLY A 92 0.89 7.75 -6.78
CA GLY A 92 0.51 8.13 -5.41
C GLY A 92 1.41 9.21 -4.83
N MET A 93 2.73 9.06 -4.93
CA MET A 93 3.71 10.02 -4.42
C MET A 93 3.58 11.40 -5.09
N ARG A 94 3.29 11.44 -6.39
CA ARG A 94 3.08 12.69 -7.14
C ARG A 94 1.73 13.35 -6.86
N ALA A 95 0.70 12.55 -6.63
CA ALA A 95 -0.65 13.03 -6.35
C ALA A 95 -0.84 13.47 -4.89
N ALA A 96 -0.02 12.95 -3.96
CA ALA A 96 -0.12 13.26 -2.54
C ALA A 96 0.16 14.73 -2.26
N ARG A 97 -0.67 15.33 -1.39
CA ARG A 97 -0.43 16.67 -0.83
C ARG A 97 0.45 16.59 0.42
N ALA A 98 0.47 15.42 1.04
CA ALA A 98 1.26 15.13 2.23
C ALA A 98 2.71 14.80 1.86
N PRO A 99 3.70 15.11 2.72
CA PRO A 99 5.12 14.79 2.49
C PRO A 99 5.44 13.30 2.66
N LEU A 100 4.50 12.49 3.15
CA LEU A 100 4.64 11.06 3.37
C LEU A 100 3.48 10.30 2.72
N VAL A 101 3.78 9.13 2.14
CA VAL A 101 2.78 8.21 1.59
C VAL A 101 2.90 6.85 2.27
N ALA A 102 1.81 6.37 2.87
CA ALA A 102 1.67 5.02 3.39
C ALA A 102 0.94 4.16 2.35
N CYS A 103 1.62 3.18 1.76
CA CYS A 103 1.01 2.31 0.75
C CYS A 103 0.55 0.96 1.32
N SER A 104 -0.52 0.43 0.73
CA SER A 104 -1.07 -0.90 1.00
C SER A 104 -1.71 -1.48 -0.26
N PRO A 105 -1.63 -2.79 -0.51
CA PRO A 105 -2.38 -3.45 -1.57
C PRO A 105 -3.87 -3.54 -1.22
N CYS A 106 -4.72 -3.68 -2.25
CA CYS A 106 -6.18 -3.73 -2.10
C CYS A 106 -6.75 -5.10 -1.70
N ASP A 107 -5.92 -6.14 -1.63
CA ASP A 107 -6.31 -7.53 -1.41
C ASP A 107 -5.88 -8.09 -0.04
N THR A 108 -5.63 -7.21 0.94
CA THR A 108 -5.23 -7.54 2.32
C THR A 108 -6.25 -7.05 3.34
N PRO A 109 -7.40 -7.74 3.50
CA PRO A 109 -8.56 -7.23 4.25
C PRO A 109 -8.30 -7.01 5.75
N TYR A 110 -7.25 -7.62 6.31
CA TYR A 110 -6.92 -7.55 7.72
C TYR A 110 -5.78 -6.58 8.05
N LEU A 111 -5.48 -5.61 7.14
CA LEU A 111 -4.47 -4.57 7.37
C LEU A 111 -4.38 -4.15 8.85
N PRO A 112 -3.18 -4.12 9.49
CA PRO A 112 -3.06 -3.71 10.88
C PRO A 112 -3.58 -2.28 11.10
N VAL A 113 -4.36 -2.07 12.16
CA VAL A 113 -4.92 -0.74 12.50
C VAL A 113 -3.87 0.21 13.09
N ASP A 114 -2.69 -0.28 13.38
CA ASP A 114 -1.52 0.45 13.88
C ASP A 114 -0.36 0.51 12.87
N LEU A 115 -0.59 0.06 11.62
CA LEU A 115 0.45 -0.03 10.59
C LEU A 115 1.17 1.30 10.40
N VAL A 116 0.41 2.37 10.11
CA VAL A 116 0.98 3.68 9.76
C VAL A 116 1.71 4.30 10.95
N ALA A 117 1.13 4.19 12.15
CA ALA A 117 1.75 4.71 13.37
C ALA A 117 3.10 4.04 13.67
N ARG A 118 3.20 2.71 13.50
CA ARG A 118 4.45 1.96 13.72
C ARG A 118 5.50 2.26 12.66
N LEU A 119 5.11 2.30 11.39
CA LEU A 119 6.01 2.69 10.31
C LEU A 119 6.53 4.11 10.51
N ARG A 120 5.65 5.04 10.92
CA ARG A 120 6.00 6.42 11.19
C ARG A 120 7.00 6.54 12.34
N ALA A 121 6.74 5.89 13.46
CA ALA A 121 7.63 5.91 14.61
C ALA A 121 9.05 5.43 14.26
N ALA A 122 9.16 4.35 13.47
CA ALA A 122 10.45 3.82 13.03
C ALA A 122 11.15 4.75 12.04
N LEU A 123 10.40 5.33 11.08
CA LEU A 123 10.93 6.28 10.09
C LEU A 123 11.55 7.50 10.78
N ASP A 124 10.85 8.06 11.76
CA ASP A 124 11.30 9.24 12.49
C ASP A 124 12.49 8.92 13.40
N ALA A 125 12.42 7.83 14.18
CA ALA A 125 13.46 7.43 15.12
C ALA A 125 14.80 7.18 14.42
N GLN A 126 14.76 6.63 13.21
CA GLN A 126 15.97 6.35 12.43
C GLN A 126 16.28 7.41 11.39
N GLN A 127 15.47 8.46 11.27
CA GLN A 127 15.59 9.47 10.19
C GLN A 127 15.72 8.78 8.83
N ALA A 128 14.85 7.77 8.59
CA ALA A 128 14.84 7.00 7.38
C ALA A 128 14.05 7.69 6.27
N ASP A 129 14.28 7.25 5.03
CA ASP A 129 13.52 7.67 3.86
C ASP A 129 12.30 6.79 3.64
N ILE A 130 12.44 5.52 4.01
CA ILE A 130 11.44 4.47 3.84
C ILE A 130 11.35 3.64 5.12
N ALA A 131 10.13 3.38 5.60
CA ALA A 131 9.85 2.34 6.59
C ALA A 131 9.01 1.25 5.95
N MET A 132 9.46 -0.01 6.01
CA MET A 132 8.82 -1.16 5.35
C MET A 132 8.42 -2.20 6.40
N ALA A 133 7.22 -2.76 6.28
CA ALA A 133 6.78 -3.85 7.14
C ALA A 133 7.51 -5.15 6.80
N VAL A 134 7.82 -5.92 7.85
CA VAL A 134 8.36 -7.28 7.78
C VAL A 134 7.55 -8.16 8.71
N THR A 135 6.98 -9.25 8.21
CA THR A 135 6.34 -10.25 9.09
C THR A 135 7.39 -11.20 9.65
N VAL A 136 7.18 -11.62 10.90
CA VAL A 136 8.04 -12.57 11.60
C VAL A 136 7.15 -13.70 12.11
N ASP A 137 7.34 -14.92 11.60
CA ASP A 137 6.58 -16.09 11.98
C ASP A 137 7.00 -16.68 13.35
N ALA A 138 6.32 -17.72 13.78
CA ALA A 138 6.64 -18.41 15.04
C ALA A 138 8.05 -19.06 15.03
N GLN A 139 8.59 -19.37 13.85
CA GLN A 139 9.92 -19.91 13.63
C GLN A 139 11.00 -18.83 13.47
N GLN A 140 10.64 -17.55 13.67
CA GLN A 140 11.50 -16.38 13.51
C GLN A 140 11.93 -16.13 12.06
N VAL A 141 11.23 -16.68 11.07
CA VAL A 141 11.49 -16.41 9.66
C VAL A 141 10.94 -15.03 9.31
N ARG A 142 11.79 -14.21 8.72
CA ARG A 142 11.45 -12.84 8.31
C ARG A 142 10.98 -12.79 6.86
N SER A 143 9.80 -12.24 6.62
CA SER A 143 9.22 -12.07 5.28
C SER A 143 8.93 -10.61 5.00
N PRO A 144 9.74 -9.92 4.16
CA PRO A 144 9.52 -8.53 3.80
C PRO A 144 8.19 -8.33 3.07
N GLN A 145 7.48 -7.25 3.42
CA GLN A 145 6.18 -6.86 2.87
C GLN A 145 6.29 -5.49 2.14
N PRO A 146 6.93 -5.43 0.97
CA PRO A 146 7.34 -4.17 0.35
C PRO A 146 6.19 -3.28 -0.13
N THR A 147 4.98 -3.80 -0.24
CA THR A 147 3.78 -3.02 -0.56
C THR A 147 3.10 -2.43 0.68
N PHE A 148 3.64 -2.71 1.88
CA PHE A 148 3.24 -2.11 3.14
C PHE A 148 4.38 -1.25 3.65
N ALA A 149 4.42 -0.01 3.23
CA ALA A 149 5.52 0.90 3.53
C ALA A 149 5.06 2.33 3.69
N LEU A 150 5.83 3.11 4.43
CA LEU A 150 5.73 4.57 4.54
C LEU A 150 6.96 5.18 3.89
N LEU A 151 6.75 6.11 2.95
CA LEU A 151 7.81 6.69 2.13
C LEU A 151 7.71 8.21 2.10
N ARG A 152 8.86 8.88 1.95
CA ARG A 152 8.91 10.31 1.66
C ARG A 152 8.53 10.58 0.21
N THR A 153 7.62 11.51 -0.04
CA THR A 153 7.22 11.91 -1.40
C THR A 153 8.37 12.54 -2.20
N SER A 154 9.39 13.08 -1.51
CA SER A 154 10.60 13.62 -2.14
C SER A 154 11.42 12.59 -2.95
N LEU A 155 11.14 11.29 -2.81
CA LEU A 155 11.76 10.21 -3.59
C LEU A 155 11.09 9.99 -4.96
N ALA A 156 10.01 10.72 -5.29
CA ALA A 156 9.24 10.49 -6.51
C ALA A 156 10.07 10.64 -7.80
N ASP A 157 10.97 11.62 -7.87
CA ASP A 157 11.78 11.83 -9.07
C ASP A 157 12.85 10.73 -9.24
N ASP A 158 13.46 10.26 -8.16
CA ASP A 158 14.36 9.09 -8.23
C ASP A 158 13.60 7.83 -8.68
N LEU A 159 12.41 7.59 -8.14
CA LEU A 159 11.57 6.47 -8.57
C LEU A 159 11.20 6.57 -10.06
N ALA A 160 10.84 7.75 -10.54
CA ALA A 160 10.53 7.99 -11.95
C ALA A 160 11.73 7.66 -12.85
N ALA A 161 12.93 8.14 -12.48
CA ALA A 161 14.16 7.86 -13.21
C ALA A 161 14.48 6.35 -13.25
N ARG A 162 14.25 5.62 -12.15
CA ARG A 162 14.44 4.17 -12.08
C ARG A 162 13.46 3.39 -12.92
N LEU A 163 12.19 3.78 -12.90
CA LEU A 163 11.18 3.17 -13.76
C LEU A 163 11.52 3.36 -15.24
N ALA A 164 11.97 4.55 -15.64
CA ALA A 164 12.43 4.84 -16.99
C ALA A 164 13.66 3.99 -17.39
N ALA A 165 14.56 3.70 -16.45
CA ALA A 165 15.71 2.82 -16.64
C ALA A 165 15.35 1.31 -16.66
N GLY A 166 14.07 0.94 -16.47
CA GLY A 166 13.61 -0.44 -16.52
C GLY A 166 13.55 -1.16 -15.19
N ASP A 167 13.80 -0.50 -14.07
CA ASP A 167 13.64 -1.10 -12.73
C ASP A 167 12.18 -1.43 -12.45
N ARG A 168 11.92 -2.65 -11.92
CA ARG A 168 10.56 -3.14 -11.63
C ARG A 168 10.43 -3.77 -10.24
N LYS A 169 11.54 -3.95 -9.52
CA LYS A 169 11.56 -4.64 -8.23
C LYS A 169 11.56 -3.65 -7.08
N VAL A 170 10.46 -3.59 -6.32
CA VAL A 170 10.28 -2.67 -5.18
C VAL A 170 11.45 -2.74 -4.20
N ARG A 171 11.82 -3.94 -3.74
CA ARG A 171 12.91 -4.12 -2.79
C ARG A 171 14.28 -3.65 -3.32
N ALA A 172 14.54 -3.81 -4.61
CA ALA A 172 15.79 -3.36 -5.21
C ALA A 172 15.88 -1.82 -5.20
N TRP A 173 14.74 -1.13 -5.41
CA TRP A 173 14.69 0.31 -5.29
C TRP A 173 14.83 0.75 -3.83
N TYR A 174 14.10 0.11 -2.88
CA TYR A 174 14.21 0.41 -1.45
C TYR A 174 15.64 0.31 -0.92
N ALA A 175 16.40 -0.71 -1.36
CA ALA A 175 17.79 -0.93 -0.95
C ALA A 175 18.76 0.20 -1.33
N ARG A 176 18.33 1.17 -2.16
CA ARG A 176 19.11 2.34 -2.57
C ARG A 176 18.94 3.52 -1.61
N HIS A 177 17.95 3.44 -0.72
CA HIS A 177 17.56 4.50 0.22
C HIS A 177 17.77 4.01 1.67
N LYS A 178 17.79 4.95 2.59
CA LYS A 178 17.81 4.63 4.01
C LYS A 178 16.47 3.99 4.40
N THR A 179 16.41 2.68 4.34
CA THR A 179 15.20 1.88 4.63
C THR A 179 15.29 1.25 6.01
N VAL A 180 14.25 1.41 6.83
CA VAL A 180 14.09 0.72 8.10
C VAL A 180 13.01 -0.36 7.98
N GLU A 181 13.28 -1.54 8.52
CA GLU A 181 12.32 -2.65 8.61
C GLU A 181 11.59 -2.59 9.95
N VAL A 182 10.26 -2.73 9.90
CA VAL A 182 9.38 -2.73 11.07
C VAL A 182 8.71 -4.09 11.20
N GLU A 183 8.98 -4.79 12.30
CA GLU A 183 8.48 -6.15 12.51
C GLU A 183 7.00 -6.18 12.90
N PHE A 184 6.25 -7.12 12.30
CA PHE A 184 4.88 -7.46 12.63
C PHE A 184 4.79 -8.98 12.86
N ARG A 185 4.16 -9.39 13.98
CA ARG A 185 4.04 -10.81 14.35
C ARG A 185 2.72 -11.43 13.93
N ASP A 186 1.74 -10.63 13.56
CA ASP A 186 0.49 -11.11 12.98
C ASP A 186 0.62 -11.22 11.46
N GLU A 187 1.04 -12.38 10.98
CA GLU A 187 1.18 -12.64 9.54
C GLU A 187 -0.16 -12.58 8.80
N ARG A 188 -1.29 -12.88 9.49
CA ARG A 188 -2.62 -12.88 8.88
C ARG A 188 -3.01 -11.50 8.39
N ALA A 189 -2.54 -10.47 9.08
CA ALA A 189 -2.78 -9.07 8.73
C ALA A 189 -2.18 -8.68 7.37
N PHE A 190 -1.25 -9.49 6.83
CA PHE A 190 -0.55 -9.27 5.56
C PHE A 190 -0.90 -10.31 4.49
N TYR A 191 -1.84 -11.22 4.75
CA TYR A 191 -2.26 -12.21 3.76
C TYR A 191 -3.03 -11.57 2.62
N ASN A 192 -2.53 -11.80 1.40
CA ASN A 192 -3.21 -11.43 0.16
C ASN A 192 -4.19 -12.55 -0.23
N ALA A 193 -5.42 -12.18 -0.57
CA ALA A 193 -6.37 -13.10 -1.17
C ALA A 193 -6.03 -13.30 -2.66
N ASN A 194 -5.05 -14.17 -2.96
CA ASN A 194 -4.54 -14.40 -4.33
C ASN A 194 -5.32 -15.47 -5.11
N SER A 195 -6.16 -16.26 -4.43
CA SER A 195 -6.96 -17.33 -5.04
C SER A 195 -8.34 -17.43 -4.38
N TRP A 196 -9.29 -18.05 -5.09
CA TRP A 196 -10.62 -18.33 -4.54
C TRP A 196 -10.56 -19.22 -3.29
N GLN A 197 -9.58 -20.13 -3.22
CA GLN A 197 -9.37 -21.01 -2.07
C GLN A 197 -8.86 -20.21 -0.85
N GLU A 198 -7.92 -19.30 -1.05
CA GLU A 198 -7.42 -18.41 0.02
C GLU A 198 -8.52 -17.48 0.52
N LEU A 199 -9.31 -16.88 -0.40
CA LEU A 199 -10.45 -16.05 -0.04
C LEU A 199 -11.49 -16.83 0.80
N ALA A 200 -11.84 -18.06 0.38
CA ALA A 200 -12.74 -18.93 1.13
C ALA A 200 -12.16 -19.40 2.47
N ALA A 201 -10.84 -19.50 2.60
CA ALA A 201 -10.18 -19.82 3.86
C ALA A 201 -10.20 -18.64 4.84
N LEU A 202 -10.09 -17.40 4.32
CA LEU A 202 -10.23 -16.18 5.14
C LEU A 202 -11.66 -16.02 5.67
N ALA A 203 -12.69 -16.31 4.87
CA ALA A 203 -14.09 -16.20 5.26
C ALA A 203 -14.54 -17.23 6.32
N ARG A 204 -13.81 -18.35 6.49
CA ARG A 204 -14.17 -19.45 7.44
C ARG A 204 -13.54 -19.33 8.82
N ARG A 205 -12.85 -18.20 9.10
CA ARG A 205 -12.11 -17.96 10.35
C ARG A 205 -12.53 -16.66 11.01
#